data_25770a3a2662b7b3a643d28daf34ee3a
#
_entry.id   25770a3a2662b7b3a643d28daf34ee3a
#
_cell.length_a   1.000
_cell.length_b   1.000
_cell.length_c   1.000
_cell.angle_alpha   90.00
_cell.angle_beta   90.00
_cell.angle_gamma   90.00
#
_symmetry.space_group_name_H-M   'P 1'
#
loop_
_entity.id
_entity.type
_entity.pdbx_description
1 polymer ?
#
loop_
_entity_poly.entity_id
_entity_poly.type
_entity_poly.pdbx_seq_one_letter_code
_entity_poly.pdbx_strand_id
1 'polypeptide(L)'
;MLLDASESQLVLVDFQEKLMPVIFDGQVVLENARRLAQIARMVEVPVWGTEQNPSRLGANDAALRALCRKTLSKMHFSAAEEGLSEWLRPPAKPPAGNARSLPKHLQKTAQSGPERATVVIAGCEAHVCLLQTALDLVEDEFDVWVVTDACSSRTERNRDA
;
A
#
# COMPACT_ATOMS: atom_id res chain seq x y z
N MET A 1 4.72 1.30 -20.39
CA MET A 1 3.42 1.84 -19.93
C MET A 1 3.75 2.94 -18.93
N LEU A 2 3.04 4.07 -18.93
CA LEU A 2 3.18 5.13 -17.92
C LEU A 2 2.18 4.85 -16.80
N LEU A 3 2.54 5.26 -15.56
CA LEU A 3 1.61 5.21 -14.43
C LEU A 3 0.49 6.26 -14.63
N ASP A 4 -0.75 5.86 -14.39
CA ASP A 4 -1.89 6.76 -14.36
C ASP A 4 -2.34 6.98 -12.91
N ALA A 5 -2.43 8.24 -12.49
CA ALA A 5 -2.83 8.58 -11.12
C ALA A 5 -4.26 8.13 -10.80
N SER A 6 -5.14 8.08 -11.79
CA SER A 6 -6.54 7.65 -11.58
C SER A 6 -6.68 6.14 -11.34
N GLU A 7 -5.71 5.35 -11.80
CA GLU A 7 -5.66 3.90 -11.67
C GLU A 7 -4.70 3.41 -10.58
N SER A 8 -3.93 4.33 -9.97
CA SER A 8 -2.85 4.02 -9.03
C SER A 8 -3.25 4.19 -7.56
N GLN A 9 -2.59 3.42 -6.69
CA GLN A 9 -2.60 3.52 -5.23
C GLN A 9 -1.16 3.40 -4.72
N LEU A 10 -0.83 4.04 -3.61
CA LEU A 10 0.49 3.95 -2.98
C LEU A 10 0.39 3.15 -1.68
N VAL A 11 1.26 2.15 -1.53
CA VAL A 11 1.44 1.37 -0.30
C VAL A 11 2.82 1.63 0.29
N LEU A 12 2.87 2.08 1.54
CA LEU A 12 4.08 2.35 2.31
C LEU A 12 4.24 1.27 3.38
N VAL A 13 5.27 0.41 3.23
CA VAL A 13 5.46 -0.78 4.05
C VAL A 13 6.45 -0.48 5.18
N ASP A 14 5.96 -0.50 6.42
CA ASP A 14 6.72 -0.62 7.67
C ASP A 14 7.84 0.44 7.87
N PHE A 15 7.57 1.70 7.59
CA PHE A 15 8.48 2.83 7.90
C PHE A 15 8.47 3.19 9.39
N GLN A 16 8.71 2.19 10.24
CA GLN A 16 8.51 2.28 11.69
C GLN A 16 9.68 2.89 12.44
N GLU A 17 9.39 3.62 13.52
CA GLU A 17 10.36 4.41 14.30
C GLU A 17 11.52 3.61 14.88
N LYS A 18 11.30 2.33 15.24
CA LYS A 18 12.33 1.44 15.76
C LYS A 18 13.02 0.60 14.68
N LEU A 19 12.48 0.56 13.47
CA LEU A 19 13.06 -0.15 12.33
C LEU A 19 13.97 0.78 11.51
N MET A 20 13.52 1.98 11.20
CA MET A 20 14.22 2.91 10.32
C MET A 20 15.66 3.24 10.75
N PRO A 21 15.97 3.38 12.07
CA PRO A 21 17.36 3.68 12.51
C PRO A 21 18.39 2.60 12.17
N VAL A 22 17.98 1.36 11.92
CA VAL A 22 18.87 0.23 11.59
C VAL A 22 18.83 -0.16 10.11
N ILE A 23 18.06 0.56 9.32
CA ILE A 23 17.97 0.35 7.86
C ILE A 23 19.14 1.01 7.15
N PHE A 24 19.75 0.30 6.20
CA PHE A 24 20.80 0.83 5.34
C PHE A 24 20.27 2.03 4.54
N ASP A 25 20.95 3.16 4.59
CA ASP A 25 20.52 4.45 4.02
C ASP A 25 19.11 4.89 4.47
N GLY A 26 18.69 4.48 5.67
CA GLY A 26 17.31 4.64 6.15
C GLY A 26 16.80 6.07 6.11
N GLN A 27 17.64 7.08 6.38
CA GLN A 27 17.25 8.49 6.31
C GLN A 27 16.89 8.91 4.86
N VAL A 28 17.69 8.51 3.88
CA VAL A 28 17.46 8.81 2.46
C VAL A 28 16.19 8.14 1.96
N VAL A 29 16.03 6.86 2.31
CA VAL A 29 14.83 6.06 1.98
C VAL A 29 13.57 6.69 2.58
N LEU A 30 13.62 7.13 3.83
CA LEU A 30 12.50 7.80 4.50
C LEU A 30 12.14 9.14 3.83
N GLU A 31 13.14 9.94 3.45
CA GLU A 31 12.92 11.20 2.73
C GLU A 31 12.30 10.99 1.35
N ASN A 32 12.77 9.98 0.61
CA ASN A 32 12.19 9.60 -0.68
C ASN A 32 10.74 9.12 -0.52
N ALA A 33 10.46 8.31 0.49
CA ALA A 33 9.09 7.88 0.79
C ALA A 33 8.17 9.06 1.14
N ARG A 34 8.64 10.05 1.90
CA ARG A 34 7.88 11.26 2.23
C ARG A 34 7.56 12.08 0.96
N ARG A 35 8.55 12.28 0.07
CA ARG A 35 8.33 12.96 -1.21
C ARG A 35 7.30 12.23 -2.08
N LEU A 36 7.45 10.90 -2.19
CA LEU A 36 6.52 10.05 -2.93
C LEU A 36 5.10 10.18 -2.39
N ALA A 37 4.91 10.08 -1.08
CA ALA A 37 3.61 10.20 -0.44
C ALA A 37 2.99 11.60 -0.59
N GLN A 38 3.80 12.67 -0.51
CA GLN A 38 3.33 14.04 -0.74
C GLN A 38 2.84 14.23 -2.18
N ILE A 39 3.62 13.75 -3.17
CA ILE A 39 3.22 13.81 -4.58
C ILE A 39 1.94 13.00 -4.80
N ALA A 40 1.85 11.78 -4.28
CA ALA A 40 0.66 10.95 -4.37
C ALA A 40 -0.59 11.69 -3.85
N ARG A 41 -0.48 12.38 -2.72
CA ARG A 41 -1.57 13.20 -2.17
C ARG A 41 -1.94 14.39 -3.05
N MET A 42 -0.96 15.05 -3.66
CA MET A 42 -1.20 16.19 -4.57
C MET A 42 -1.96 15.80 -5.84
N VAL A 43 -1.73 14.57 -6.32
CA VAL A 43 -2.42 14.04 -7.51
C VAL A 43 -3.58 13.08 -7.16
N GLU A 44 -4.07 13.17 -5.92
CA GLU A 44 -5.22 12.42 -5.40
C GLU A 44 -5.09 10.88 -5.47
N VAL A 45 -3.86 10.37 -5.49
CA VAL A 45 -3.56 8.94 -5.33
C VAL A 45 -3.74 8.54 -3.86
N PRO A 46 -4.55 7.52 -3.54
CA PRO A 46 -4.70 7.02 -2.18
C PRO A 46 -3.38 6.48 -1.63
N VAL A 47 -3.05 6.84 -0.39
CA VAL A 47 -1.86 6.36 0.32
C VAL A 47 -2.29 5.47 1.48
N TRP A 48 -1.71 4.28 1.56
CA TRP A 48 -1.93 3.29 2.60
C TRP A 48 -0.61 2.97 3.30
N GLY A 49 -0.65 2.77 4.60
CA GLY A 49 0.52 2.39 5.37
C GLY A 49 0.35 1.00 6.00
N THR A 50 1.46 0.34 6.31
CA THR A 50 1.46 -0.87 7.14
C THR A 50 2.42 -0.73 8.30
N GLU A 51 2.19 -1.45 9.40
CA GLU A 51 3.02 -1.51 10.60
C GLU A 51 3.16 -2.96 11.06
N GLN A 52 4.37 -3.50 10.98
CA GLN A 52 4.69 -4.83 11.49
C GLN A 52 4.81 -4.82 13.00
N ASN A 53 4.00 -5.61 13.71
CA ASN A 53 4.04 -5.77 15.15
C ASN A 53 4.32 -4.42 15.88
N PRO A 54 3.40 -3.46 15.80
CA PRO A 54 3.64 -2.08 16.27
C PRO A 54 3.91 -2.00 17.77
N SER A 55 3.48 -2.99 18.55
CA SER A 55 3.84 -3.07 19.97
C SER A 55 5.35 -3.23 20.21
N ARG A 56 6.07 -3.80 19.24
CA ARG A 56 7.52 -3.98 19.29
C ARG A 56 8.30 -2.97 18.46
N LEU A 57 7.87 -2.73 17.22
CA LEU A 57 8.59 -1.87 16.27
C LEU A 57 8.15 -0.40 16.32
N GLY A 58 7.11 -0.10 17.09
CA GLY A 58 6.56 1.25 17.18
C GLY A 58 5.68 1.59 15.97
N ALA A 59 5.24 2.84 15.93
CA ALA A 59 4.43 3.36 14.84
C ALA A 59 5.31 3.75 13.64
N ASN A 60 4.70 3.91 12.47
CA ASN A 60 5.35 4.53 11.32
C ASN A 60 5.77 5.96 11.64
N ASP A 61 6.75 6.47 10.90
CA ASP A 61 7.11 7.88 10.90
C ASP A 61 5.86 8.76 10.87
N ALA A 62 5.79 9.74 11.77
CA ALA A 62 4.59 10.54 11.99
C ALA A 62 4.17 11.34 10.75
N ALA A 63 5.14 11.83 9.96
CA ALA A 63 4.86 12.57 8.74
C ALA A 63 4.28 11.67 7.64
N LEU A 64 4.81 10.45 7.48
CA LEU A 64 4.23 9.47 6.56
C LEU A 64 2.85 9.01 7.00
N ARG A 65 2.68 8.70 8.27
CA ARG A 65 1.41 8.26 8.83
C ARG A 65 0.29 9.28 8.61
N ALA A 66 0.60 10.57 8.74
CA ALA A 66 -0.35 11.66 8.50
C ALA A 66 -0.80 11.76 7.03
N LEU A 67 -0.01 11.26 6.08
CA LEU A 67 -0.35 11.22 4.66
C LEU A 67 -1.19 9.99 4.27
N CYS A 68 -1.17 8.94 5.08
CA CYS A 68 -1.93 7.72 4.85
C CYS A 68 -3.42 7.91 5.15
N ARG A 69 -4.28 7.31 4.32
CA ARG A 69 -5.73 7.21 4.60
C ARG A 69 -6.00 6.30 5.79
N LYS A 70 -5.27 5.18 5.83
CA LYS A 70 -5.29 4.20 6.92
C LYS A 70 -3.92 3.55 7.04
N THR A 71 -3.64 3.02 8.22
CA THR A 71 -2.45 2.21 8.51
C THR A 71 -2.90 0.86 9.05
N LEU A 72 -2.46 -0.21 8.40
CA LEU A 72 -2.75 -1.59 8.75
C LEU A 72 -1.70 -2.09 9.73
N SER A 73 -2.13 -2.51 10.91
CA SER A 73 -1.27 -3.26 11.84
C SER A 73 -1.30 -4.73 11.46
N LYS A 74 -0.12 -5.36 11.32
CA LYS A 74 0.00 -6.74 10.88
C LYS A 74 0.97 -7.53 11.72
N MET A 75 0.75 -8.83 11.79
CA MET A 75 1.63 -9.81 12.45
C MET A 75 2.35 -10.70 11.43
N HIS A 76 1.75 -10.94 10.26
CA HIS A 76 2.40 -11.60 9.13
C HIS A 76 3.31 -10.63 8.38
N PHE A 77 4.30 -11.15 7.67
CA PHE A 77 5.19 -10.29 6.88
C PHE A 77 4.44 -9.68 5.69
N SER A 78 3.63 -10.46 5.00
CA SER A 78 2.75 -9.95 3.96
C SER A 78 1.58 -9.17 4.55
N ALA A 79 1.32 -7.99 4.01
CA ALA A 79 0.16 -7.20 4.38
C ALA A 79 -1.13 -7.69 3.72
N ALA A 80 -1.03 -8.43 2.61
CA ALA A 80 -2.18 -9.02 1.94
C ALA A 80 -2.88 -10.05 2.84
N GLU A 81 -2.12 -10.87 3.57
CA GLU A 81 -2.65 -11.84 4.55
C GLU A 81 -3.46 -11.19 5.69
N GLU A 82 -3.26 -9.91 5.95
CA GLU A 82 -3.96 -9.15 7.00
C GLU A 82 -5.07 -8.24 6.41
N GLY A 83 -5.44 -8.45 5.14
CA GLY A 83 -6.58 -7.79 4.52
C GLY A 83 -6.24 -6.49 3.78
N LEU A 84 -4.98 -6.23 3.41
CA LEU A 84 -4.62 -5.06 2.61
C LEU A 84 -5.33 -5.09 1.25
N SER A 85 -5.41 -6.24 0.60
CA SER A 85 -6.05 -6.41 -0.71
C SER A 85 -7.51 -5.97 -0.71
N GLU A 86 -8.23 -6.20 0.41
CA GLU A 86 -9.61 -5.73 0.58
C GLU A 86 -9.71 -4.20 0.69
N TRP A 87 -8.68 -3.54 1.22
CA TRP A 87 -8.66 -2.07 1.26
C TRP A 87 -8.36 -1.48 -0.10
N LEU A 88 -7.48 -2.14 -0.86
CA LEU A 88 -7.09 -1.72 -2.21
C LEU A 88 -8.21 -1.93 -3.23
N ARG A 89 -8.97 -3.03 -3.08
CA ARG A 89 -10.10 -3.39 -3.93
C ARG A 89 -11.32 -3.70 -3.05
N PRO A 90 -11.98 -2.66 -2.49
CA PRO A 90 -13.11 -2.89 -1.62
C PRO A 90 -14.25 -3.60 -2.39
N PRO A 91 -14.91 -4.59 -1.76
CA PRO A 91 -16.01 -5.30 -2.39
C PRO A 91 -17.12 -4.33 -2.82
N ALA A 92 -17.75 -4.59 -3.96
CA ALA A 92 -18.84 -3.78 -4.46
C ALA A 92 -19.94 -3.66 -3.39
N LYS A 93 -20.33 -2.43 -3.05
CA LYS A 93 -21.43 -2.21 -2.12
C LYS A 93 -22.71 -2.83 -2.69
N PRO A 94 -23.46 -3.63 -1.92
CA PRO A 94 -24.75 -4.11 -2.36
C PRO A 94 -25.63 -2.89 -2.71
N PRO A 95 -26.45 -2.97 -3.76
CA PRO A 95 -27.30 -1.86 -4.16
C PRO A 95 -28.18 -1.44 -2.99
N ALA A 96 -28.09 -0.18 -2.59
CA ALA A 96 -28.96 0.41 -1.56
C ALA A 96 -30.35 0.59 -2.17
N GLY A 97 -31.29 -0.23 -1.73
CA GLY A 97 -32.70 -0.15 -2.16
C GLY A 97 -33.27 -1.49 -2.62
N ASN A 98 -34.58 -1.62 -2.56
CA ASN A 98 -35.33 -2.80 -3.01
C ASN A 98 -35.21 -3.00 -4.53
N ALA A 99 -34.04 -3.42 -5.00
CA ALA A 99 -33.72 -3.70 -6.40
C ALA A 99 -34.56 -4.86 -7.00
N ARG A 100 -35.46 -5.48 -6.21
CA ARG A 100 -36.31 -6.57 -6.66
C ARG A 100 -37.44 -6.13 -7.64
N SER A 101 -37.65 -4.80 -7.81
CA SER A 101 -38.70 -4.28 -8.66
C SER A 101 -38.24 -3.72 -10.02
N LEU A 102 -36.92 -3.68 -10.28
CA LEU A 102 -36.39 -3.18 -11.55
C LEU A 102 -36.07 -4.33 -12.50
N PRO A 103 -36.44 -4.22 -13.80
CA PRO A 103 -36.05 -5.17 -14.84
C PRO A 103 -34.53 -5.34 -14.86
N LYS A 104 -34.03 -6.58 -15.08
CA LYS A 104 -32.59 -6.93 -15.03
C LYS A 104 -31.70 -6.02 -15.89
N HIS A 105 -32.21 -5.51 -17.03
CA HIS A 105 -31.44 -4.60 -17.91
C HIS A 105 -31.32 -3.17 -17.40
N LEU A 106 -32.07 -2.79 -16.36
CA LEU A 106 -32.00 -1.48 -15.69
C LEU A 106 -31.31 -1.55 -14.33
N GLN A 107 -30.95 -2.75 -13.87
CA GLN A 107 -30.07 -2.91 -12.70
C GLN A 107 -28.67 -2.50 -13.13
N LYS A 108 -28.36 -1.20 -12.98
CA LYS A 108 -26.95 -0.76 -13.04
C LYS A 108 -26.19 -1.59 -12.03
N THR A 109 -25.23 -2.40 -12.49
CA THR A 109 -24.15 -2.91 -11.64
C THR A 109 -23.68 -1.75 -10.81
N ALA A 110 -23.72 -1.88 -9.48
CA ALA A 110 -23.20 -0.86 -8.59
C ALA A 110 -21.77 -0.59 -9.05
N GLN A 111 -21.53 0.58 -9.63
CA GLN A 111 -20.20 1.00 -10.01
C GLN A 111 -19.44 1.13 -8.69
N SER A 112 -18.58 0.15 -8.40
CA SER A 112 -17.40 0.37 -7.59
C SER A 112 -16.74 1.63 -8.17
N GLY A 113 -16.23 2.52 -7.33
CA GLY A 113 -15.40 3.63 -7.80
C GLY A 113 -14.31 3.12 -8.76
N PRO A 114 -13.57 3.98 -9.46
CA PRO A 114 -12.59 3.55 -10.44
C PRO A 114 -11.72 2.45 -9.81
N GLU A 115 -11.68 1.30 -10.47
CA GLU A 115 -10.88 0.17 -10.01
C GLU A 115 -9.41 0.55 -10.16
N ARG A 116 -8.75 0.84 -9.02
CA ARG A 116 -7.33 1.20 -9.00
C ARG A 116 -6.52 -0.08 -8.93
N ALA A 117 -6.27 -0.69 -10.08
CA ALA A 117 -5.55 -1.96 -10.18
C ALA A 117 -4.03 -1.83 -10.04
N THR A 118 -3.48 -0.63 -10.19
CA THR A 118 -2.04 -0.39 -10.08
C THR A 118 -1.65 -0.04 -8.65
N VAL A 119 -0.70 -0.78 -8.09
CA VAL A 119 -0.14 -0.55 -6.75
C VAL A 119 1.31 -0.13 -6.88
N VAL A 120 1.60 1.11 -6.51
CA VAL A 120 2.97 1.59 -6.31
C VAL A 120 3.36 1.27 -4.88
N ILE A 121 4.48 0.54 -4.67
CA ILE A 121 4.89 0.08 -3.34
C ILE A 121 6.30 0.52 -2.99
N ALA A 122 6.51 0.94 -1.74
CA ALA A 122 7.81 1.29 -1.18
C ALA A 122 7.90 0.85 0.28
N GLY A 123 9.09 0.62 0.80
CA GLY A 123 9.23 0.32 2.24
C GLY A 123 10.36 -0.62 2.63
N CYS A 124 10.23 -1.13 3.84
CA CYS A 124 11.21 -1.95 4.54
C CYS A 124 10.55 -3.21 5.16
N GLU A 125 11.25 -4.32 5.27
CA GLU A 125 12.54 -4.58 4.63
C GLU A 125 12.27 -5.10 3.21
N ALA A 126 13.08 -4.65 2.26
CA ALA A 126 12.89 -4.97 0.83
C ALA A 126 12.76 -6.46 0.54
N HIS A 127 13.60 -7.29 1.18
CA HIS A 127 13.66 -8.74 0.99
C HIS A 127 12.66 -9.55 1.86
N VAL A 128 11.86 -8.91 2.70
CA VAL A 128 10.89 -9.59 3.60
C VAL A 128 9.49 -9.02 3.43
N CYS A 129 9.12 -8.02 4.24
CA CYS A 129 7.74 -7.52 4.27
C CYS A 129 7.30 -6.91 2.94
N LEU A 130 8.18 -6.13 2.30
CA LEU A 130 7.88 -5.56 0.99
C LEU A 130 7.77 -6.63 -0.08
N LEU A 131 8.76 -7.53 -0.16
CA LEU A 131 8.78 -8.61 -1.17
C LEU A 131 7.53 -9.49 -1.06
N GLN A 132 7.22 -10.00 0.14
CA GLN A 132 6.07 -10.88 0.33
C GLN A 132 4.76 -10.16 0.03
N THR A 133 4.60 -8.92 0.50
CA THR A 133 3.41 -8.13 0.16
C THR A 133 3.28 -7.90 -1.34
N ALA A 134 4.39 -7.59 -2.04
CA ALA A 134 4.37 -7.36 -3.48
C ALA A 134 4.00 -8.63 -4.26
N LEU A 135 4.53 -9.79 -3.86
CA LEU A 135 4.22 -11.08 -4.52
C LEU A 135 2.75 -11.46 -4.34
N ASP A 136 2.22 -11.36 -3.12
CA ASP A 136 0.81 -11.68 -2.86
C ASP A 136 -0.13 -10.71 -3.59
N LEU A 137 0.23 -9.41 -3.70
CA LEU A 137 -0.55 -8.47 -4.49
C LEU A 137 -0.53 -8.80 -5.99
N VAL A 138 0.59 -9.34 -6.51
CA VAL A 138 0.63 -9.85 -7.90
C VAL A 138 -0.26 -11.08 -8.05
N GLU A 139 -0.28 -12.00 -7.06
CA GLU A 139 -1.20 -13.15 -7.06
C GLU A 139 -2.68 -12.70 -7.00
N ASP A 140 -2.96 -11.60 -6.31
CA ASP A 140 -4.28 -10.96 -6.26
C ASP A 140 -4.62 -10.12 -7.51
N GLU A 141 -3.84 -10.27 -8.59
CA GLU A 141 -4.04 -9.63 -9.89
C GLU A 141 -3.92 -8.09 -9.86
N PHE A 142 -3.07 -7.54 -8.97
CA PHE A 142 -2.65 -6.14 -9.04
C PHE A 142 -1.42 -5.96 -9.95
N ASP A 143 -1.34 -4.82 -10.64
CA ASP A 143 -0.13 -4.37 -11.34
C ASP A 143 0.79 -3.65 -10.35
N VAL A 144 1.88 -4.33 -9.93
CA VAL A 144 2.74 -3.87 -8.83
C VAL A 144 4.00 -3.18 -9.34
N TRP A 145 4.24 -1.96 -8.88
CA TRP A 145 5.41 -1.14 -9.21
C TRP A 145 6.20 -0.81 -7.95
N VAL A 146 7.45 -1.27 -7.89
CA VAL A 146 8.34 -1.04 -6.75
C VAL A 146 9.18 0.21 -6.95
N VAL A 147 9.15 1.14 -5.99
CA VAL A 147 9.98 2.35 -5.99
C VAL A 147 11.28 2.05 -5.26
N THR A 148 12.30 1.65 -5.99
CA THR A 148 13.53 1.07 -5.45
C THR A 148 14.35 2.03 -4.58
N ASP A 149 14.36 3.32 -4.88
CA ASP A 149 15.04 4.35 -4.10
C ASP A 149 14.31 4.76 -2.81
N ALA A 150 13.08 4.26 -2.63
CA ALA A 150 12.31 4.34 -1.39
C ALA A 150 12.18 2.97 -0.69
N CYS A 151 13.03 2.00 -1.05
CA CYS A 151 13.11 0.67 -0.46
C CYS A 151 14.49 0.40 0.12
N SER A 152 14.57 -0.29 1.26
CA SER A 152 15.85 -0.79 1.78
C SER A 152 15.63 -1.92 2.79
N SER A 153 16.74 -2.44 3.31
CA SER A 153 16.82 -3.46 4.35
C SER A 153 17.91 -3.09 5.35
N ARG A 154 18.10 -3.87 6.42
CA ARG A 154 19.15 -3.60 7.42
C ARG A 154 20.55 -3.66 6.84
N THR A 155 20.76 -4.41 5.76
CA THR A 155 22.05 -4.48 5.07
C THR A 155 21.87 -4.22 3.58
N GLU A 156 22.89 -3.66 2.94
CA GLU A 156 22.92 -3.45 1.50
C GLU A 156 22.68 -4.75 0.73
N ARG A 157 23.33 -5.84 1.16
CA ARG A 157 23.14 -7.17 0.55
C ARG A 157 21.67 -7.62 0.54
N ASN A 158 20.95 -7.37 1.64
CA ASN A 158 19.54 -7.76 1.75
C ASN A 158 18.60 -6.81 1.01
N ARG A 159 19.05 -5.57 0.75
CA ARG A 159 18.33 -4.65 -0.12
C ARG A 159 18.39 -5.11 -1.57
N ASP A 160 19.54 -5.62 -1.99
CA ASP A 160 19.86 -5.96 -3.40
C ASP A 160 19.57 -7.44 -3.74
N ALA A 161 19.03 -8.22 -2.79
CA ALA A 161 18.80 -9.67 -2.90
C ALA A 161 17.59 -10.03 -3.82
#